data_6b1ec76a0a58e65d80b7f2c9d97a9d68
#
_entry.id   6b1ec76a0a58e65d80b7f2c9d97a9d68
#
_cell.length_a   1.000
_cell.length_b   1.000
_cell.length_c   1.000
_cell.angle_alpha   90.00
_cell.angle_beta   90.00
_cell.angle_gamma   90.00
#
_symmetry.space_group_name_H-M   'P 1'
#
loop_
_entity.id
_entity.type
_entity.pdbx_description
1 polymer ?
#
loop_
_entity_poly.entity_id
_entity_poly.type
_entity_poly.pdbx_seq_one_letter_code
_entity_poly.pdbx_strand_id
1 'polypeptide(L)'
;RSYCRVSRSKVMFYTVPIRNSARALKIDFIEDVIFNKPKITRFSGVPVYSIENIYWQKVAALAGTGSRQDEIGREVTKGRMEARDAFDIFVLSKKIRPLHIFLKKLPGDLQRGIVHWYRIFSRQDMKLSLLDLDIYDRGFNAREMIVYLENEVKEFIKQIL
;
A
#
# COMPACT_ATOMS: atom_id res chain seq x y z
N ARG A 1 -22.33 -20.37 -9.50
CA ARG A 1 -22.02 -19.18 -10.35
C ARG A 1 -21.71 -18.03 -9.40
N SER A 2 -20.44 -17.82 -9.07
CA SER A 2 -19.98 -16.65 -8.32
C SER A 2 -19.87 -15.47 -9.29
N TYR A 3 -20.75 -14.50 -9.13
CA TYR A 3 -20.64 -13.21 -9.80
C TYR A 3 -19.54 -12.41 -9.11
N CYS A 4 -18.38 -12.30 -9.72
CA CYS A 4 -17.40 -11.29 -9.35
C CYS A 4 -17.97 -9.92 -9.75
N ARG A 5 -18.58 -9.21 -8.80
CA ARG A 5 -18.92 -7.80 -8.97
C ARG A 5 -17.61 -7.00 -8.94
N VAL A 6 -17.14 -6.59 -10.09
CA VAL A 6 -16.15 -5.52 -10.20
C VAL A 6 -16.84 -4.24 -9.74
N SER A 7 -16.72 -3.94 -8.46
CA SER A 7 -17.18 -2.68 -7.89
C SER A 7 -16.27 -1.56 -8.40
N ARG A 8 -16.79 -0.70 -9.29
CA ARG A 8 -16.11 0.53 -9.67
C ARG A 8 -16.30 1.52 -8.53
N SER A 9 -15.21 1.84 -7.81
CA SER A 9 -15.24 2.89 -6.79
C SER A 9 -15.57 4.23 -7.43
N LYS A 10 -16.46 4.99 -6.77
CA LYS A 10 -16.74 6.38 -7.16
C LYS A 10 -15.62 7.27 -6.65
N VAL A 11 -15.13 8.15 -7.49
CA VAL A 11 -14.04 9.09 -7.16
C VAL A 11 -14.48 10.49 -7.58
N MET A 12 -14.35 11.45 -6.65
CA MET A 12 -14.55 12.89 -6.91
C MET A 12 -13.27 13.64 -6.57
N PHE A 13 -12.88 14.57 -7.43
CA PHE A 13 -11.69 15.38 -7.25
C PHE A 13 -12.08 16.85 -7.12
N TYR A 14 -11.46 17.53 -6.16
CA TYR A 14 -11.55 18.97 -5.99
C TYR A 14 -10.16 19.57 -5.94
N THR A 15 -9.99 20.72 -6.58
CA THR A 15 -8.77 21.53 -6.50
C THR A 15 -9.12 22.84 -5.86
N VAL A 16 -8.51 23.14 -4.72
CA VAL A 16 -8.74 24.37 -3.95
C VAL A 16 -7.48 25.23 -4.02
N PRO A 17 -7.54 26.45 -4.57
CA PRO A 17 -6.39 27.35 -4.57
C PRO A 17 -6.00 27.71 -3.15
N ILE A 18 -4.69 27.64 -2.85
CA ILE A 18 -4.17 28.06 -1.56
C ILE A 18 -3.82 29.57 -1.66
N ARG A 19 -4.39 30.35 -0.75
CA ARG A 19 -4.15 31.80 -0.70
C ARG A 19 -2.65 32.11 -0.61
N ASN A 20 -2.16 33.02 -1.44
CA ASN A 20 -0.75 33.41 -1.53
C ASN A 20 0.23 32.29 -1.92
N SER A 21 -0.23 31.26 -2.64
CA SER A 21 0.61 30.17 -3.14
C SER A 21 0.31 29.88 -4.60
N ALA A 22 1.34 29.56 -5.37
CA ALA A 22 1.17 29.00 -6.72
C ALA A 22 0.66 27.54 -6.68
N ARG A 23 0.61 26.92 -5.49
CA ARG A 23 0.14 25.55 -5.30
C ARG A 23 -1.34 25.53 -5.00
N ALA A 24 -2.01 24.47 -5.45
CA ALA A 24 -3.39 24.18 -5.11
C ALA A 24 -3.49 22.93 -4.25
N LEU A 25 -4.43 22.90 -3.32
CA LEU A 25 -4.76 21.70 -2.55
C LEU A 25 -5.65 20.80 -3.40
N LYS A 26 -5.21 19.60 -3.64
CA LYS A 26 -6.02 18.55 -4.24
C LYS A 26 -6.72 17.75 -3.14
N ILE A 27 -8.04 17.61 -3.24
CA ILE A 27 -8.86 16.81 -2.32
C ILE A 27 -9.53 15.72 -3.13
N ASP A 28 -9.26 14.47 -2.77
CA ASP A 28 -9.82 13.30 -3.41
C ASP A 28 -10.83 12.64 -2.46
N PHE A 29 -12.08 12.49 -2.89
CA PHE A 29 -13.10 11.70 -2.21
C PHE A 29 -13.23 10.37 -2.93
N ILE A 30 -12.86 9.30 -2.27
CA ILE A 30 -12.84 7.96 -2.84
C ILE A 30 -13.77 7.06 -2.03
N GLU A 31 -14.71 6.39 -2.72
CA GLU A 31 -15.55 5.38 -2.08
C GLU A 31 -14.68 4.21 -1.62
N ASP A 32 -14.74 3.89 -0.32
CA ASP A 32 -14.00 2.76 0.23
C ASP A 32 -14.67 1.44 -0.18
N VAL A 33 -13.99 0.69 -1.02
CA VAL A 33 -14.43 -0.64 -1.48
C VAL A 33 -13.74 -1.79 -0.75
N ILE A 34 -12.79 -1.46 0.15
CA ILE A 34 -12.00 -2.45 0.90
C ILE A 34 -12.72 -2.84 2.18
N PHE A 35 -13.30 -1.87 2.87
CA PHE A 35 -13.93 -2.09 4.17
C PHE A 35 -15.42 -1.78 4.16
N ASN A 36 -16.26 -2.76 4.48
CA ASN A 36 -17.68 -2.53 4.73
C ASN A 36 -17.90 -1.68 5.99
N LYS A 37 -17.09 -1.90 7.03
CA LYS A 37 -17.12 -1.19 8.32
C LYS A 37 -15.70 -0.88 8.75
N PRO A 38 -15.11 0.21 8.30
CA PRO A 38 -13.76 0.59 8.71
C PRO A 38 -13.73 0.96 10.20
N LYS A 39 -12.64 0.59 10.85
CA LYS A 39 -12.39 1.06 12.22
C LYS A 39 -11.91 2.51 12.16
N ILE A 40 -12.72 3.41 12.70
CA ILE A 40 -12.45 4.85 12.74
C ILE A 40 -11.90 5.24 14.12
N THR A 41 -10.90 6.07 14.13
CA THR A 41 -10.37 6.78 15.31
C THR A 41 -10.45 8.28 15.09
N ARG A 42 -10.04 9.09 16.08
CA ARG A 42 -9.99 10.54 15.94
C ARG A 42 -8.55 11.04 16.07
N PHE A 43 -8.16 11.90 15.15
CA PHE A 43 -6.90 12.63 15.20
C PHE A 43 -7.21 14.12 15.17
N SER A 44 -6.84 14.84 16.23
CA SER A 44 -7.18 16.28 16.40
C SER A 44 -8.67 16.59 16.14
N GLY A 45 -9.57 15.71 16.63
CA GLY A 45 -11.01 15.86 16.45
C GLY A 45 -11.55 15.34 15.09
N VAL A 46 -10.71 15.15 14.10
CA VAL A 46 -11.10 14.66 12.77
C VAL A 46 -11.20 13.13 12.77
N PRO A 47 -12.29 12.53 12.22
CA PRO A 47 -12.37 11.09 12.04
C PRO A 47 -11.37 10.64 10.98
N VAL A 48 -10.57 9.64 11.35
CA VAL A 48 -9.56 9.04 10.46
C VAL A 48 -9.62 7.52 10.58
N TYR A 49 -9.15 6.80 9.59
CA TYR A 49 -8.99 5.36 9.70
C TYR A 49 -8.05 4.99 10.84
N SER A 50 -8.33 3.88 11.53
CA SER A 50 -7.36 3.32 12.47
C SER A 50 -6.08 2.97 11.73
N ILE A 51 -4.96 2.98 12.46
CA ILE A 51 -3.65 2.71 11.87
C ILE A 51 -3.56 1.31 11.26
N GLU A 52 -4.29 0.34 11.79
CA GLU A 52 -4.37 -1.01 11.23
C GLU A 52 -5.11 -1.01 9.88
N ASN A 53 -6.19 -0.21 9.73
CA ASN A 53 -6.88 -0.07 8.46
C ASN A 53 -6.00 0.63 7.41
N ILE A 54 -5.25 1.67 7.82
CA ILE A 54 -4.29 2.34 6.95
C ILE A 54 -3.22 1.34 6.47
N TYR A 55 -2.69 0.55 7.39
CA TYR A 55 -1.68 -0.46 7.05
C TYR A 55 -2.24 -1.48 6.04
N TRP A 56 -3.46 -1.98 6.27
CA TRP A 56 -4.13 -2.88 5.35
C TRP A 56 -4.30 -2.25 3.96
N GLN A 57 -4.78 -1.01 3.88
CA GLN A 57 -4.95 -0.31 2.60
C GLN A 57 -3.63 -0.17 1.83
N LYS A 58 -2.52 0.12 2.55
CA LYS A 58 -1.19 0.22 1.93
C LYS A 58 -0.70 -1.13 1.42
N VAL A 59 -0.91 -2.20 2.19
CA VAL A 59 -0.61 -3.56 1.72
C VAL A 59 -1.48 -3.93 0.52
N ALA A 60 -2.78 -3.63 0.55
CA ALA A 60 -3.67 -3.91 -0.57
C ALA A 60 -3.29 -3.11 -1.84
N ALA A 61 -2.86 -1.86 -1.71
CA ALA A 61 -2.39 -1.04 -2.82
C ALA A 61 -1.13 -1.65 -3.47
N LEU A 62 -0.19 -2.15 -2.66
CA LEU A 62 1.04 -2.75 -3.15
C LEU A 62 0.82 -4.17 -3.71
N ALA A 63 0.02 -4.99 -3.01
CA ALA A 63 -0.33 -6.35 -3.43
C ALA A 63 -1.20 -6.39 -4.68
N GLY A 64 -2.05 -5.38 -4.86
CA GLY A 64 -3.10 -5.34 -5.87
C GLY A 64 -4.40 -5.99 -5.40
N THR A 65 -5.50 -5.39 -5.81
CA THR A 65 -6.87 -5.87 -5.51
C THR A 65 -7.60 -6.40 -6.75
N GLY A 66 -6.96 -6.29 -7.93
CA GLY A 66 -7.52 -6.77 -9.19
C GLY A 66 -6.77 -7.97 -9.74
N SER A 67 -7.50 -8.98 -10.20
CA SER A 67 -6.92 -10.07 -10.99
C SER A 67 -6.81 -9.66 -12.45
N ARG A 68 -5.66 -9.89 -13.06
CA ARG A 68 -5.43 -9.80 -14.50
C ARG A 68 -4.87 -11.14 -14.96
N GLN A 69 -5.26 -11.59 -16.13
CA GLN A 69 -4.61 -12.76 -16.73
C GLN A 69 -3.30 -12.29 -17.40
N ASP A 70 -2.23 -13.03 -17.15
CA ASP A 70 -0.98 -12.90 -17.90
C ASP A 70 -1.13 -13.48 -19.33
N GLU A 71 -0.06 -13.39 -20.13
CA GLU A 71 -0.04 -13.85 -21.51
C GLU A 71 -0.32 -15.36 -21.67
N ILE A 72 -0.24 -16.12 -20.59
CA ILE A 72 -0.49 -17.57 -20.54
C ILE A 72 -1.73 -17.93 -19.73
N GLY A 73 -2.62 -16.94 -19.45
CA GLY A 73 -3.92 -17.14 -18.82
C GLY A 73 -3.90 -17.34 -17.30
N ARG A 74 -2.78 -17.09 -16.60
CA ARG A 74 -2.72 -17.14 -15.14
C ARG A 74 -3.29 -15.88 -14.53
N GLU A 75 -4.08 -16.01 -13.48
CA GLU A 75 -4.52 -14.86 -12.71
C GLU A 75 -3.33 -14.23 -11.94
N VAL A 76 -2.97 -13.03 -12.32
CA VAL A 76 -1.92 -12.23 -11.66
C VAL A 76 -2.53 -10.99 -11.05
N THR A 77 -2.32 -10.79 -9.77
CA THR A 77 -2.70 -9.55 -9.10
C THR A 77 -1.68 -8.46 -9.46
N LYS A 78 -2.15 -7.36 -10.05
CA LYS A 78 -1.30 -6.20 -10.33
C LYS A 78 -1.57 -5.11 -9.32
N GLY A 79 -0.66 -4.95 -8.34
CA GLY A 79 -0.63 -3.82 -7.43
C GLY A 79 -0.02 -2.57 -8.07
N ARG A 80 -0.17 -1.44 -7.38
CA ARG A 80 0.61 -0.26 -7.70
C ARG A 80 2.05 -0.52 -7.24
N MET A 81 3.01 -0.38 -8.13
CA MET A 81 4.44 -0.51 -7.77
C MET A 81 5.01 0.85 -7.30
N GLU A 82 4.20 1.64 -6.58
CA GLU A 82 4.58 2.98 -6.15
C GLU A 82 5.48 2.92 -4.91
N ALA A 83 6.61 3.62 -4.99
CA ALA A 83 7.58 3.72 -3.89
C ALA A 83 6.96 4.32 -2.62
N ARG A 84 5.98 5.21 -2.77
CA ARG A 84 5.25 5.81 -1.66
C ARG A 84 4.52 4.77 -0.81
N ASP A 85 3.81 3.82 -1.44
CA ASP A 85 3.09 2.78 -0.69
C ASP A 85 4.07 1.83 0.01
N ALA A 86 5.21 1.52 -0.63
CA ALA A 86 6.29 0.74 0.00
C ALA A 86 6.93 1.48 1.18
N PHE A 87 7.14 2.81 1.06
CA PHE A 87 7.64 3.66 2.14
C PHE A 87 6.67 3.69 3.32
N ASP A 88 5.37 3.88 3.06
CA ASP A 88 4.34 3.86 4.10
C ASP A 88 4.33 2.52 4.85
N ILE A 89 4.43 1.39 4.12
CA ILE A 89 4.52 0.05 4.71
C ILE A 89 5.79 -0.09 5.57
N PHE A 90 6.93 0.42 5.09
CA PHE A 90 8.18 0.40 5.87
C PHE A 90 8.02 1.13 7.21
N VAL A 91 7.45 2.35 7.18
CA VAL A 91 7.23 3.14 8.40
C VAL A 91 6.26 2.43 9.35
N LEU A 92 5.14 1.91 8.84
CA LEU A 92 4.15 1.18 9.62
C LEU A 92 4.72 -0.11 10.18
N SER A 93 5.54 -0.82 9.40
CA SER A 93 6.19 -2.04 9.83
C SER A 93 7.17 -1.81 10.99
N LYS A 94 7.95 -0.74 10.91
CA LYS A 94 8.91 -0.37 11.96
C LYS A 94 8.24 0.13 13.24
N LYS A 95 7.18 0.93 13.12
CA LYS A 95 6.58 1.64 14.26
C LYS A 95 5.42 0.90 14.92
N ILE A 96 4.69 0.07 14.19
CA ILE A 96 3.43 -0.51 14.64
C ILE A 96 3.54 -2.01 14.81
N ARG A 97 3.89 -2.72 13.72
CA ARG A 97 3.99 -4.18 13.72
C ARG A 97 4.78 -4.65 12.52
N PRO A 98 5.78 -5.52 12.68
CA PRO A 98 6.53 -6.11 11.58
C PRO A 98 5.63 -6.65 10.48
N LEU A 99 6.01 -6.42 9.22
CA LEU A 99 5.19 -6.77 8.06
C LEU A 99 4.88 -8.26 8.02
N HIS A 100 5.88 -9.13 8.29
CA HIS A 100 5.69 -10.59 8.29
C HIS A 100 4.62 -11.06 9.30
N ILE A 101 4.51 -10.38 10.46
CA ILE A 101 3.46 -10.66 11.45
C ILE A 101 2.11 -10.12 10.99
N PHE A 102 2.10 -8.92 10.38
CA PHE A 102 0.88 -8.30 9.91
C PHE A 102 0.26 -9.10 8.76
N LEU A 103 1.06 -9.58 7.82
CA LEU A 103 0.62 -10.37 6.67
C LEU A 103 -0.15 -11.63 7.07
N LYS A 104 0.20 -12.28 8.18
CA LYS A 104 -0.51 -13.47 8.66
C LYS A 104 -1.99 -13.24 8.99
N LYS A 105 -2.37 -11.98 9.25
CA LYS A 105 -3.76 -11.60 9.56
C LYS A 105 -4.57 -11.24 8.34
N LEU A 106 -3.91 -11.10 7.19
CA LEU A 106 -4.55 -10.67 5.95
C LEU A 106 -5.10 -11.87 5.18
N PRO A 107 -6.10 -11.66 4.30
CA PRO A 107 -6.57 -12.68 3.37
C PRO A 107 -5.45 -13.23 2.48
N GLY A 108 -5.56 -14.50 2.09
CA GLY A 108 -4.52 -15.21 1.35
C GLY A 108 -4.23 -14.62 -0.04
N ASP A 109 -5.18 -13.92 -0.66
CA ASP A 109 -4.97 -13.18 -1.91
C ASP A 109 -4.00 -12.00 -1.72
N LEU A 110 -4.13 -11.23 -0.66
CA LEU A 110 -3.19 -10.16 -0.31
C LEU A 110 -1.81 -10.69 0.06
N GLN A 111 -1.76 -11.82 0.79
CA GLN A 111 -0.50 -12.48 1.11
C GLN A 111 0.24 -12.89 -0.18
N ARG A 112 -0.46 -13.56 -1.11
CA ARG A 112 0.09 -13.93 -2.43
C ARG A 112 0.50 -12.71 -3.24
N GLY A 113 -0.29 -11.63 -3.20
CA GLY A 113 0.01 -10.38 -3.88
C GLY A 113 1.32 -9.74 -3.42
N ILE A 114 1.60 -9.72 -2.11
CA ILE A 114 2.86 -9.22 -1.57
C ILE A 114 4.04 -10.11 -1.95
N VAL A 115 3.89 -11.44 -1.93
CA VAL A 115 4.93 -12.35 -2.39
C VAL A 115 5.21 -12.17 -3.88
N HIS A 116 4.17 -11.95 -4.68
CA HIS A 116 4.31 -11.65 -6.10
C HIS A 116 5.04 -10.32 -6.32
N TRP A 117 4.59 -9.24 -5.64
CA TRP A 117 5.28 -7.94 -5.66
C TRP A 117 6.77 -8.09 -5.36
N TYR A 118 7.12 -8.80 -4.28
CA TYR A 118 8.51 -9.04 -3.89
C TYR A 118 9.35 -9.71 -5.00
N ARG A 119 8.73 -10.58 -5.80
CA ARG A 119 9.44 -11.29 -6.89
C ARG A 119 9.69 -10.43 -8.12
N ILE A 120 8.84 -9.43 -8.36
CA ILE A 120 8.86 -8.65 -9.61
C ILE A 120 9.36 -7.22 -9.42
N PHE A 121 9.45 -6.69 -8.18
CA PHE A 121 9.87 -5.31 -8.00
C PHE A 121 11.36 -5.12 -8.33
N SER A 122 11.64 -3.99 -8.99
CA SER A 122 13.01 -3.57 -9.29
C SER A 122 13.56 -2.72 -8.14
N ARG A 123 14.68 -3.16 -7.55
CA ARG A 123 15.38 -2.36 -6.52
C ARG A 123 15.84 -1.00 -7.05
N GLN A 124 16.26 -0.96 -8.31
CA GLN A 124 16.74 0.27 -8.92
C GLN A 124 15.60 1.25 -9.15
N ASP A 125 14.47 0.79 -9.73
CA ASP A 125 13.32 1.64 -9.98
C ASP A 125 12.72 2.14 -8.66
N MET A 126 12.71 1.30 -7.62
CA MET A 126 12.29 1.70 -6.27
C MET A 126 13.17 2.83 -5.73
N LYS A 127 14.51 2.73 -5.86
CA LYS A 127 15.41 3.78 -5.41
C LYS A 127 15.19 5.09 -6.17
N LEU A 128 15.02 5.04 -7.48
CA LEU A 128 14.75 6.22 -8.30
C LEU A 128 13.41 6.86 -7.90
N SER A 129 12.36 6.07 -7.77
CA SER A 129 11.04 6.57 -7.38
C SER A 129 11.01 7.13 -5.95
N LEU A 130 11.89 6.68 -5.06
CA LEU A 130 12.02 7.25 -3.71
C LEU A 130 12.64 8.65 -3.71
N LEU A 131 13.42 9.02 -4.75
CA LEU A 131 13.98 10.37 -4.88
C LEU A 131 12.91 11.42 -5.20
N ASP A 132 11.78 10.99 -5.77
CA ASP A 132 10.65 11.87 -6.08
C ASP A 132 9.75 12.15 -4.87
N LEU A 133 10.04 11.53 -3.72
CA LEU A 133 9.27 11.70 -2.50
C LEU A 133 9.91 12.75 -1.57
N ASP A 134 9.09 13.66 -1.06
CA ASP A 134 9.48 14.59 0.01
C ASP A 134 9.58 13.85 1.35
N ILE A 135 10.71 13.17 1.59
CA ILE A 135 10.96 12.45 2.84
C ILE A 135 11.68 13.36 3.82
N TYR A 136 10.98 13.77 4.89
CA TYR A 136 11.50 14.72 5.89
C TYR A 136 12.43 14.08 6.93
N ASP A 137 12.53 12.76 6.99
CA ASP A 137 13.46 12.07 7.88
C ASP A 137 14.90 12.14 7.33
N ARG A 138 15.76 12.94 7.99
CA ARG A 138 17.17 13.10 7.59
C ARG A 138 18.00 11.81 7.71
N GLY A 139 17.54 10.86 8.52
CA GLY A 139 18.17 9.54 8.69
C GLY A 139 17.69 8.49 7.70
N PHE A 140 16.76 8.82 6.80
CA PHE A 140 16.21 7.86 5.86
C PHE A 140 17.26 7.36 4.86
N ASN A 141 17.31 6.03 4.70
CA ASN A 141 18.16 5.35 3.74
C ASN A 141 17.33 4.40 2.87
N ALA A 142 17.24 4.69 1.58
CA ALA A 142 16.47 3.89 0.63
C ALA A 142 16.95 2.43 0.53
N ARG A 143 18.28 2.19 0.62
CA ARG A 143 18.84 0.84 0.59
C ARG A 143 18.42 0.04 1.84
N GLU A 144 18.49 0.66 3.00
CA GLU A 144 18.08 0.01 4.26
C GLU A 144 16.59 -0.33 4.24
N MET A 145 15.74 0.58 3.74
CA MET A 145 14.31 0.33 3.57
C MET A 145 14.06 -0.88 2.68
N ILE A 146 14.69 -0.95 1.51
CA ILE A 146 14.53 -2.05 0.57
C ILE A 146 14.96 -3.38 1.20
N VAL A 147 16.14 -3.42 1.81
CA VAL A 147 16.66 -4.63 2.49
C VAL A 147 15.74 -5.06 3.63
N TYR A 148 15.21 -4.10 4.40
CA TYR A 148 14.26 -4.38 5.46
C TYR A 148 12.99 -5.04 4.92
N LEU A 149 12.34 -4.45 3.91
CA LEU A 149 11.11 -5.01 3.33
C LEU A 149 11.34 -6.40 2.72
N GLU A 150 12.47 -6.59 2.04
CA GLU A 150 12.84 -7.91 1.53
C GLU A 150 12.98 -8.97 2.64
N ASN A 151 13.61 -8.60 3.75
CA ASN A 151 13.78 -9.51 4.88
C ASN A 151 12.43 -9.84 5.53
N GLU A 152 11.55 -8.85 5.66
CA GLU A 152 10.19 -9.05 6.18
C GLU A 152 9.38 -10.04 5.30
N VAL A 153 9.45 -9.89 3.96
CA VAL A 153 8.75 -10.82 3.07
C VAL A 153 9.39 -12.21 3.07
N LYS A 154 10.72 -12.30 3.11
CA LYS A 154 11.43 -13.58 3.25
C LYS A 154 11.05 -14.30 4.54
N GLU A 155 10.98 -13.57 5.64
CA GLU A 155 10.59 -14.13 6.94
C GLU A 155 9.14 -14.63 6.92
N PHE A 156 8.23 -13.86 6.30
CA PHE A 156 6.86 -14.31 6.07
C PHE A 156 6.81 -15.62 5.27
N ILE A 157 7.55 -15.71 4.16
CA ILE A 157 7.58 -16.92 3.31
C ILE A 157 8.09 -18.13 4.09
N LYS A 158 9.14 -17.98 4.91
CA LYS A 158 9.67 -19.08 5.74
C LYS A 158 8.66 -19.61 6.76
N GLN A 159 7.73 -18.76 7.22
CA GLN A 159 6.77 -19.11 8.26
C GLN A 159 5.48 -19.72 7.72
N ILE A 160 5.26 -19.69 6.41
CA ILE A 160 4.08 -20.30 5.75
C ILE A 160 4.40 -21.54 4.95
N LEU A 161 5.68 -21.85 4.73
CA LEU A 161 6.19 -23.09 4.15
C LEU A 161 6.43 -24.12 5.25
#